data_3c6eed3a85b22bea59ceed094220bb65
#
_entry.id   3c6eed3a85b22bea59ceed094220bb65
#
_cell.length_a   1.000
_cell.length_b   1.000
_cell.length_c   1.000
_cell.angle_alpha   90.00
_cell.angle_beta   90.00
_cell.angle_gamma   90.00
#
_symmetry.space_group_name_H-M   'P 1'
#
loop_
_entity.id
_entity.type
_entity.pdbx_description
1 polymer ?
#
loop_
_entity_poly.entity_id
_entity_poly.type
_entity_poly.pdbx_seq_one_letter_code
_entity_poly.pdbx_strand_id
1 'polypeptide(L)'
;MEATDINIKNWKSLIKPGKLDIKLSDDKSYAKIIAEPLEKGYGLTLGNSLRRILLSSIRGTAVTAIQIDGVLHEFSSIKGVREDVTDIVLNVKSLALKSNIEGTKKLILDAKGPGEIKASNITPVSDVEILNPDLVICNLDENTNFHMEMTVGNGKGYVSADMNKPEEPPLGLIPIDSLFSPVKKVSYSISTAREGKALDYDKLIMEVETNGSISAEDAVAYSARIFQDQLGMFVNFDEPQEVIVREAPSEPEFNKNLLRKVDELELSVRSMNCLKNDNIIYIGDLVQKSEGEMLRTPNFGRKSLNEIKEVLNTMSLYLGMEIPNWPPDNIAELSKKLEEAI
;
A
#
# COMPACT_ATOMS: atom_id res chain seq x y z
N MET A 1 16.03 27.62 -2.09
CA MET A 1 17.47 27.30 -1.92
C MET A 1 17.70 25.96 -2.57
N GLU A 2 18.43 25.91 -3.69
CA GLU A 2 18.75 24.64 -4.33
C GLU A 2 19.71 23.85 -3.45
N ALA A 3 19.37 22.57 -3.20
CA ALA A 3 20.25 21.70 -2.44
C ALA A 3 21.48 21.34 -3.28
N THR A 4 22.66 21.63 -2.77
CA THR A 4 23.92 21.25 -3.42
C THR A 4 24.14 19.73 -3.33
N ASP A 5 24.87 19.13 -4.27
CA ASP A 5 25.15 17.68 -4.31
C ASP A 5 25.70 17.12 -2.99
N ILE A 6 26.46 17.90 -2.23
CA ILE A 6 27.00 17.51 -0.92
C ILE A 6 25.86 17.41 0.12
N ASN A 7 24.92 18.35 0.10
CA ASN A 7 23.81 18.35 1.06
C ASN A 7 22.82 17.21 0.80
N ILE A 8 22.60 16.85 -0.47
CA ILE A 8 21.75 15.71 -0.86
C ILE A 8 22.28 14.40 -0.28
N LYS A 9 23.59 14.24 -0.15
CA LYS A 9 24.21 13.04 0.44
C LYS A 9 23.84 12.83 1.90
N ASN A 10 23.43 13.89 2.64
CA ASN A 10 23.05 13.76 4.05
C ASN A 10 21.90 12.77 4.30
N TRP A 11 20.95 12.64 3.35
CA TRP A 11 19.84 11.68 3.51
C TRP A 11 19.87 10.52 2.50
N LYS A 12 20.50 10.71 1.32
CA LYS A 12 20.62 9.63 0.32
C LYS A 12 21.60 8.53 0.73
N SER A 13 22.62 8.86 1.51
CA SER A 13 23.62 7.90 2.02
C SER A 13 23.17 7.12 3.25
N LEU A 14 22.04 7.52 3.88
CA LEU A 14 21.51 6.81 5.05
C LEU A 14 20.95 5.44 4.63
N ILE A 15 21.30 4.42 5.40
CA ILE A 15 20.76 3.08 5.20
C ILE A 15 19.26 3.07 5.52
N LYS A 16 18.50 2.49 4.62
CA LYS A 16 17.05 2.30 4.75
C LYS A 16 16.72 0.84 4.52
N PRO A 17 15.78 0.26 5.29
CA PRO A 17 15.30 -1.09 5.03
C PRO A 17 14.66 -1.14 3.64
N GLY A 18 15.05 -2.10 2.82
CA GLY A 18 14.49 -2.29 1.48
C GLY A 18 13.03 -2.81 1.53
N LYS A 19 12.67 -3.53 2.59
CA LYS A 19 11.33 -4.08 2.84
C LYS A 19 11.10 -4.20 4.33
N LEU A 20 9.86 -3.97 4.77
CA LEU A 20 9.42 -4.27 6.13
C LEU A 20 8.98 -5.74 6.22
N ASP A 21 9.36 -6.42 7.30
CA ASP A 21 8.82 -7.73 7.65
C ASP A 21 7.59 -7.53 8.53
N ILE A 22 6.41 -7.87 7.99
CA ILE A 22 5.11 -7.65 8.64
C ILE A 22 4.46 -9.01 8.88
N LYS A 23 4.18 -9.31 10.16
CA LYS A 23 3.42 -10.49 10.59
C LYS A 23 2.08 -10.04 11.11
N LEU A 24 1.01 -10.41 10.42
CA LEU A 24 -0.37 -10.09 10.76
C LEU A 24 -1.05 -11.27 11.45
N SER A 25 -2.03 -10.98 12.32
CA SER A 25 -3.02 -11.94 12.77
C SER A 25 -4.06 -12.23 11.68
N ASP A 26 -4.82 -13.32 11.83
CA ASP A 26 -5.84 -13.73 10.85
C ASP A 26 -6.94 -12.67 10.66
N ASP A 27 -7.31 -11.99 11.73
CA ASP A 27 -8.29 -10.90 11.76
C ASP A 27 -7.70 -9.51 11.44
N LYS A 28 -6.39 -9.42 11.17
CA LYS A 28 -5.63 -8.20 10.89
C LYS A 28 -5.68 -7.13 12.00
N SER A 29 -6.20 -7.46 13.18
CA SER A 29 -6.28 -6.55 14.32
C SER A 29 -4.93 -6.37 15.02
N TYR A 30 -4.00 -7.31 14.84
CA TYR A 30 -2.64 -7.27 15.39
C TYR A 30 -1.60 -7.36 14.28
N ALA A 31 -0.57 -6.54 14.39
CA ALA A 31 0.62 -6.61 13.54
C ALA A 31 1.90 -6.54 14.35
N LYS A 32 2.87 -7.38 13.98
CA LYS A 32 4.27 -7.24 14.38
C LYS A 32 5.08 -6.82 13.17
N ILE A 33 5.66 -5.62 13.23
CA ILE A 33 6.39 -4.98 12.16
C ILE A 33 7.85 -4.88 12.55
N ILE A 34 8.73 -5.35 11.68
CA ILE A 34 10.18 -5.32 11.87
C ILE A 34 10.79 -4.47 10.77
N ALA A 35 11.53 -3.44 11.17
CA ALA A 35 12.28 -2.57 10.28
C ALA A 35 13.78 -2.71 10.59
N GLU A 36 14.53 -3.28 9.67
CA GLU A 36 15.98 -3.47 9.74
C GLU A 36 16.62 -3.51 8.34
N PRO A 37 17.85 -3.00 8.16
CA PRO A 37 18.63 -2.22 9.10
C PRO A 37 18.21 -0.74 9.11
N LEU A 38 18.39 -0.06 10.26
CA LEU A 38 18.23 1.38 10.42
C LEU A 38 19.53 1.96 10.95
N GLU A 39 19.82 3.21 10.61
CA GLU A 39 20.95 3.93 11.21
C GLU A 39 20.79 4.01 12.75
N LYS A 40 21.90 3.99 13.45
CA LYS A 40 21.94 4.04 14.92
C LYS A 40 21.17 5.24 15.49
N GLY A 41 20.25 4.98 16.40
CA GLY A 41 19.35 5.96 17.00
C GLY A 41 18.02 6.16 16.26
N TYR A 42 17.92 5.80 14.98
CA TYR A 42 16.67 5.96 14.24
C TYR A 42 15.58 4.99 14.70
N GLY A 43 15.95 3.83 15.23
CA GLY A 43 14.97 2.91 15.81
C GLY A 43 14.17 3.58 16.93
N LEU A 44 14.82 4.33 17.82
CA LEU A 44 14.17 5.05 18.92
C LEU A 44 13.32 6.22 18.39
N THR A 45 13.86 7.02 17.48
CA THR A 45 13.19 8.19 16.93
C THR A 45 11.92 7.79 16.19
N LEU A 46 12.00 6.81 15.29
CA LEU A 46 10.85 6.35 14.52
C LEU A 46 9.84 5.61 15.40
N GLY A 47 10.29 4.71 16.27
CA GLY A 47 9.43 3.93 17.16
C GLY A 47 8.61 4.82 18.09
N ASN A 48 9.21 5.81 18.73
CA ASN A 48 8.50 6.74 19.61
C ASN A 48 7.54 7.65 18.82
N SER A 49 7.98 8.20 17.70
CA SER A 49 7.15 9.10 16.89
C SER A 49 5.93 8.39 16.33
N LEU A 50 6.11 7.21 15.73
CA LEU A 50 5.01 6.42 15.19
C LEU A 50 4.05 5.97 16.29
N ARG A 51 4.56 5.53 17.46
CA ARG A 51 3.70 5.16 18.60
C ARG A 51 2.80 6.32 19.03
N ARG A 52 3.35 7.51 19.14
CA ARG A 52 2.59 8.70 19.55
C ARG A 52 1.50 9.04 18.54
N ILE A 53 1.82 9.02 17.25
CA ILE A 53 0.87 9.33 16.17
C ILE A 53 -0.23 8.25 16.09
N LEU A 54 0.15 6.97 16.19
CA LEU A 54 -0.79 5.86 16.21
C LEU A 54 -1.86 6.00 17.30
N LEU A 55 -1.46 6.39 18.52
CA LEU A 55 -2.37 6.50 19.66
C LEU A 55 -3.21 7.78 19.63
N SER A 56 -2.74 8.87 19.00
CA SER A 56 -3.38 10.19 19.09
C SER A 56 -4.05 10.69 17.82
N SER A 57 -3.58 10.27 16.65
CA SER A 57 -3.90 10.99 15.39
C SER A 57 -4.74 10.19 14.42
N ILE A 58 -4.85 8.87 14.61
CA ILE A 58 -5.70 8.04 13.76
C ILE A 58 -7.17 8.31 14.08
N ARG A 59 -7.96 8.55 13.04
CA ARG A 59 -9.41 8.76 13.15
C ARG A 59 -10.12 7.43 13.40
N GLY A 60 -11.18 7.50 14.19
CA GLY A 60 -12.08 6.39 14.42
C GLY A 60 -13.49 6.86 14.75
N THR A 61 -14.34 5.91 15.13
CA THR A 61 -15.76 6.10 15.40
C THR A 61 -16.07 5.66 16.82
N ALA A 62 -16.81 6.47 17.58
CA ALA A 62 -17.21 6.14 18.93
C ALA A 62 -18.60 6.73 19.26
N VAL A 63 -19.23 6.21 20.30
CA VAL A 63 -20.45 6.80 20.86
C VAL A 63 -20.06 8.06 21.62
N THR A 64 -20.80 9.16 21.37
CA THR A 64 -20.58 10.48 21.99
C THR A 64 -21.62 10.83 23.04
N ALA A 65 -22.82 10.30 22.91
CA ALA A 65 -23.90 10.49 23.88
C ALA A 65 -24.90 9.30 23.80
N ILE A 66 -25.61 9.06 24.91
CA ILE A 66 -26.74 8.15 24.95
C ILE A 66 -27.96 8.85 25.51
N GLN A 67 -29.10 8.32 25.16
CA GLN A 67 -30.39 8.70 25.75
C GLN A 67 -31.21 7.44 26.04
N ILE A 68 -31.63 7.24 27.28
CA ILE A 68 -32.38 6.06 27.71
C ILE A 68 -33.73 6.53 28.21
N ASP A 69 -34.80 5.85 27.83
CA ASP A 69 -36.15 6.19 28.26
C ASP A 69 -36.28 6.11 29.77
N GLY A 70 -36.82 7.19 30.37
CA GLY A 70 -37.01 7.30 31.80
C GLY A 70 -35.78 7.61 32.64
N VAL A 71 -34.61 7.88 31.99
CA VAL A 71 -33.36 8.22 32.67
C VAL A 71 -33.03 9.69 32.41
N LEU A 72 -32.65 10.42 33.46
CA LEU A 72 -32.27 11.84 33.36
C LEU A 72 -30.78 12.12 33.53
N HIS A 73 -30.05 11.23 34.18
CA HIS A 73 -28.61 11.38 34.46
C HIS A 73 -27.94 10.01 34.66
N GLU A 74 -26.63 9.96 34.53
CA GLU A 74 -25.81 8.75 34.57
C GLU A 74 -25.83 7.99 35.92
N PHE A 75 -26.15 8.66 37.02
CA PHE A 75 -26.21 8.07 38.37
C PHE A 75 -27.60 7.52 38.71
N SER A 76 -28.37 7.12 37.72
CA SER A 76 -29.68 6.53 37.86
C SER A 76 -29.62 5.02 37.79
N SER A 77 -30.61 4.35 38.41
CA SER A 77 -30.90 2.93 38.18
C SER A 77 -32.19 2.78 37.39
N ILE A 78 -32.28 1.74 36.58
CA ILE A 78 -33.44 1.46 35.73
C ILE A 78 -34.17 0.25 36.30
N LYS A 79 -35.47 0.39 36.53
CA LYS A 79 -36.27 -0.70 37.09
C LYS A 79 -36.32 -1.88 36.12
N GLY A 80 -35.92 -3.07 36.59
CA GLY A 80 -35.87 -4.29 35.78
C GLY A 80 -34.61 -4.42 34.91
N VAL A 81 -33.63 -3.56 35.09
CA VAL A 81 -32.28 -3.70 34.53
C VAL A 81 -31.33 -3.97 35.68
N ARG A 82 -30.45 -4.94 35.51
CA ARG A 82 -29.54 -5.38 36.57
C ARG A 82 -28.38 -4.39 36.76
N GLU A 83 -27.87 -3.85 35.66
CA GLU A 83 -26.76 -2.86 35.63
C GLU A 83 -27.28 -1.45 35.89
N ASP A 84 -26.51 -0.66 36.60
CA ASP A 84 -26.72 0.78 36.67
C ASP A 84 -26.39 1.49 35.36
N VAL A 85 -26.94 2.69 35.17
CA VAL A 85 -26.68 3.49 33.93
C VAL A 85 -25.19 3.72 33.74
N THR A 86 -24.42 3.90 34.80
CA THR A 86 -22.95 4.04 34.74
C THR A 86 -22.29 2.80 34.12
N ASP A 87 -22.74 1.59 34.54
CA ASP A 87 -22.21 0.34 33.97
C ASP A 87 -22.60 0.19 32.49
N ILE A 88 -23.83 0.57 32.13
CA ILE A 88 -24.28 0.60 30.74
C ILE A 88 -23.40 1.54 29.92
N VAL A 89 -23.07 2.75 30.41
CA VAL A 89 -22.18 3.69 29.78
C VAL A 89 -20.79 3.08 29.55
N LEU A 90 -20.23 2.39 30.54
CA LEU A 90 -18.93 1.73 30.43
C LEU A 90 -18.94 0.62 29.37
N ASN A 91 -20.03 -0.16 29.31
CA ASN A 91 -20.20 -1.18 28.29
C ASN A 91 -20.36 -0.58 26.90
N VAL A 92 -21.11 0.49 26.72
CA VAL A 92 -21.29 1.22 25.46
C VAL A 92 -19.96 1.84 24.98
N LYS A 93 -19.12 2.35 25.89
CA LYS A 93 -17.76 2.83 25.55
C LYS A 93 -16.85 1.74 24.98
N SER A 94 -17.13 0.49 25.29
CA SER A 94 -16.36 -0.66 24.80
C SER A 94 -16.82 -1.14 23.42
N LEU A 95 -17.86 -0.53 22.83
CA LEU A 95 -18.32 -0.83 21.47
C LEU A 95 -17.23 -0.49 20.45
N ALA A 96 -16.90 -1.47 19.60
CA ALA A 96 -16.01 -1.28 18.46
C ALA A 96 -16.86 -0.97 17.23
N LEU A 97 -16.82 0.28 16.80
CA LEU A 97 -17.62 0.79 15.69
C LEU A 97 -16.73 1.17 14.50
N LYS A 98 -17.24 0.92 13.30
CA LYS A 98 -16.64 1.38 12.06
C LYS A 98 -17.68 2.15 11.26
N SER A 99 -17.37 3.39 10.88
CA SER A 99 -18.19 4.21 9.98
C SER A 99 -17.38 4.64 8.79
N ASN A 100 -17.97 4.52 7.60
CA ASN A 100 -17.35 4.93 6.34
C ASN A 100 -17.76 6.35 5.93
N ILE A 101 -18.70 6.97 6.65
CA ILE A 101 -19.26 8.29 6.32
C ILE A 101 -18.98 9.25 7.48
N GLU A 102 -18.60 10.48 7.14
CA GLU A 102 -18.44 11.55 8.12
C GLU A 102 -19.81 12.06 8.60
N GLY A 103 -19.87 12.44 9.87
CA GLY A 103 -21.05 13.03 10.50
C GLY A 103 -21.60 12.23 11.67
N THR A 104 -22.62 12.81 12.32
CA THR A 104 -23.27 12.22 13.48
C THR A 104 -24.37 11.28 13.02
N LYS A 105 -24.40 10.07 13.58
CA LYS A 105 -25.42 9.05 13.31
C LYS A 105 -26.09 8.62 14.62
N LYS A 106 -27.33 8.14 14.52
CA LYS A 106 -28.05 7.57 15.65
C LYS A 106 -28.18 6.06 15.48
N LEU A 107 -27.83 5.32 16.52
CA LEU A 107 -28.10 3.89 16.66
C LEU A 107 -29.21 3.72 17.69
N ILE A 108 -30.10 2.78 17.44
CA ILE A 108 -31.25 2.48 18.31
C ILE A 108 -31.11 1.06 18.82
N LEU A 109 -31.32 0.90 20.11
CA LEU A 109 -31.39 -0.39 20.79
C LEU A 109 -32.77 -0.54 21.44
N ASP A 110 -33.57 -1.42 20.86
CA ASP A 110 -34.89 -1.81 21.38
C ASP A 110 -34.83 -3.27 21.85
N ALA A 111 -35.13 -3.50 23.12
CA ALA A 111 -35.09 -4.84 23.66
C ALA A 111 -36.23 -5.09 24.66
N LYS A 112 -36.66 -6.35 24.75
CA LYS A 112 -37.63 -6.84 25.72
C LYS A 112 -37.02 -7.99 26.48
N GLY A 113 -37.10 -7.90 27.84
CA GLY A 113 -36.63 -8.98 28.71
C GLY A 113 -37.56 -10.18 28.72
N PRO A 114 -37.13 -11.30 29.37
CA PRO A 114 -35.85 -11.37 30.09
C PRO A 114 -34.67 -11.80 29.20
N GLY A 115 -33.47 -11.39 29.57
CA GLY A 115 -32.24 -11.89 28.95
C GLY A 115 -31.10 -10.89 28.85
N GLU A 116 -29.96 -11.37 28.31
CA GLU A 116 -28.78 -10.56 28.02
C GLU A 116 -29.01 -9.75 26.76
N ILE A 117 -28.77 -8.46 26.84
CA ILE A 117 -28.81 -7.57 25.68
C ILE A 117 -27.38 -7.33 25.19
N LYS A 118 -27.15 -7.76 23.97
CA LYS A 118 -25.85 -7.68 23.32
C LYS A 118 -25.81 -6.57 22.29
N ALA A 119 -24.59 -6.20 21.86
CA ALA A 119 -24.39 -5.26 20.76
C ALA A 119 -25.07 -5.70 19.46
N SER A 120 -25.25 -7.00 19.22
CA SER A 120 -26.01 -7.56 18.09
C SER A 120 -27.50 -7.19 18.09
N ASN A 121 -28.08 -6.77 19.22
CA ASN A 121 -29.47 -6.31 19.31
C ASN A 121 -29.65 -4.85 18.85
N ILE A 122 -28.56 -4.11 18.61
CA ILE A 122 -28.64 -2.77 18.08
C ILE A 122 -29.17 -2.82 16.65
N THR A 123 -30.15 -1.98 16.35
CA THR A 123 -30.72 -1.90 15.00
C THR A 123 -29.64 -1.52 13.99
N PRO A 124 -29.40 -2.34 12.96
CA PRO A 124 -28.34 -2.07 12.00
C PRO A 124 -28.65 -0.81 11.19
N VAL A 125 -27.63 0.05 11.04
CA VAL A 125 -27.67 1.23 10.17
C VAL A 125 -26.67 1.01 9.06
N SER A 126 -27.04 1.32 7.83
CA SER A 126 -26.24 1.03 6.61
C SER A 126 -24.81 1.56 6.64
N ASP A 127 -24.54 2.60 7.43
CA ASP A 127 -23.30 3.35 7.44
C ASP A 127 -22.39 3.02 8.64
N VAL A 128 -22.89 2.25 9.63
CA VAL A 128 -22.16 1.92 10.86
C VAL A 128 -22.15 0.42 11.07
N GLU A 129 -20.97 -0.15 11.14
CA GLU A 129 -20.73 -1.56 11.41
C GLU A 129 -20.28 -1.75 12.85
N ILE A 130 -20.83 -2.76 13.54
CA ILE A 130 -20.47 -3.16 14.90
C ILE A 130 -19.54 -4.36 14.80
N LEU A 131 -18.31 -4.23 15.28
CA LEU A 131 -17.26 -5.24 15.14
C LEU A 131 -17.22 -6.24 16.29
N ASN A 132 -17.84 -5.93 17.42
CA ASN A 132 -17.94 -6.80 18.61
C ASN A 132 -19.40 -7.10 19.00
N PRO A 133 -20.14 -7.84 18.16
CA PRO A 133 -21.57 -8.09 18.35
C PRO A 133 -21.91 -8.87 19.64
N ASP A 134 -20.96 -9.62 20.18
CA ASP A 134 -21.13 -10.42 21.41
C ASP A 134 -20.97 -9.62 22.71
N LEU A 135 -20.62 -8.33 22.64
CA LEU A 135 -20.47 -7.48 23.80
C LEU A 135 -21.83 -7.35 24.52
N VAL A 136 -21.90 -7.71 25.80
CA VAL A 136 -23.07 -7.53 26.62
C VAL A 136 -23.16 -6.07 27.04
N ILE A 137 -24.31 -5.45 26.80
CA ILE A 137 -24.61 -4.06 27.19
C ILE A 137 -25.30 -4.02 28.55
N CYS A 138 -26.36 -4.81 28.74
CA CYS A 138 -27.09 -4.94 30.00
C CYS A 138 -27.88 -6.24 30.05
N ASN A 139 -28.41 -6.56 31.24
CA ASN A 139 -29.30 -7.70 31.48
C ASN A 139 -30.67 -7.20 31.90
N LEU A 140 -31.75 -7.71 31.28
CA LEU A 140 -33.12 -7.36 31.56
C LEU A 140 -33.82 -8.44 32.32
N ASP A 141 -34.65 -8.03 33.29
CA ASP A 141 -35.58 -8.88 34.00
C ASP A 141 -36.89 -9.13 33.21
N GLU A 142 -37.75 -10.00 33.70
CA GLU A 142 -39.04 -10.33 33.09
C GLU A 142 -39.92 -9.08 32.90
N ASN A 143 -40.57 -8.99 31.72
CA ASN A 143 -41.49 -7.91 31.35
C ASN A 143 -40.88 -6.49 31.35
N THR A 144 -39.55 -6.36 31.23
CA THR A 144 -38.88 -5.06 31.10
C THR A 144 -38.75 -4.69 29.63
N ASN A 145 -39.17 -3.48 29.26
CA ASN A 145 -38.87 -2.88 27.97
C ASN A 145 -37.69 -1.92 28.13
N PHE A 146 -36.73 -2.00 27.25
CA PHE A 146 -35.55 -1.14 27.25
C PHE A 146 -35.39 -0.48 25.88
N HIS A 147 -35.37 0.84 25.89
CA HIS A 147 -35.13 1.64 24.71
C HIS A 147 -33.95 2.60 24.95
N MET A 148 -32.96 2.58 24.08
CA MET A 148 -31.79 3.44 24.15
C MET A 148 -31.41 3.97 22.75
N GLU A 149 -31.24 5.27 22.63
CA GLU A 149 -30.65 5.91 21.48
C GLU A 149 -29.18 6.24 21.77
N MET A 150 -28.29 5.90 20.86
CA MET A 150 -26.86 6.19 20.94
C MET A 150 -26.47 7.13 19.81
N THR A 151 -25.84 8.23 20.13
CA THR A 151 -25.28 9.16 19.15
C THR A 151 -23.84 8.75 18.87
N VAL A 152 -23.52 8.49 17.62
CA VAL A 152 -22.19 8.06 17.15
C VAL A 152 -21.56 9.18 16.33
N GLY A 153 -20.29 9.44 16.57
CA GLY A 153 -19.51 10.45 15.85
C GLY A 153 -18.13 9.94 15.43
N ASN A 154 -17.48 10.71 14.58
CA ASN A 154 -16.12 10.47 14.13
C ASN A 154 -15.17 11.50 14.76
N GLY A 155 -14.03 11.05 15.25
CA GLY A 155 -13.05 11.94 15.91
C GLY A 155 -11.65 11.36 15.93
N LYS A 156 -10.80 11.96 16.76
CA LYS A 156 -9.41 11.55 16.99
C LYS A 156 -9.12 11.48 18.48
N GLY A 157 -8.34 10.49 18.88
CA GLY A 157 -7.86 10.36 20.25
C GLY A 157 -9.00 10.25 21.27
N TYR A 158 -8.91 10.99 22.38
CA TYR A 158 -9.87 11.04 23.47
C TYR A 158 -10.57 12.41 23.51
N VAL A 159 -11.89 12.39 23.64
CA VAL A 159 -12.72 13.58 23.81
C VAL A 159 -13.57 13.39 25.07
N SER A 160 -13.50 14.35 25.99
CA SER A 160 -14.27 14.30 27.23
C SER A 160 -15.78 14.50 26.98
N ALA A 161 -16.60 13.99 27.90
CA ALA A 161 -18.06 14.15 27.87
C ALA A 161 -18.50 15.62 27.78
N ASP A 162 -17.81 16.54 28.48
CA ASP A 162 -18.10 17.96 28.42
C ASP A 162 -17.96 18.56 27.03
N MET A 163 -16.98 18.06 26.26
CA MET A 163 -16.76 18.51 24.86
C MET A 163 -17.77 17.88 23.89
N ASN A 164 -18.33 16.72 24.24
CA ASN A 164 -19.38 16.07 23.46
C ASN A 164 -20.78 16.62 23.74
N LYS A 165 -20.93 17.43 24.80
CA LYS A 165 -22.22 18.03 25.18
C LYS A 165 -22.59 19.13 24.19
N PRO A 166 -23.76 19.06 23.53
CA PRO A 166 -24.24 20.14 22.67
C PRO A 166 -24.62 21.38 23.49
N GLU A 167 -24.64 22.56 22.85
CA GLU A 167 -25.01 23.82 23.52
C GLU A 167 -26.41 23.76 24.15
N GLU A 168 -27.37 23.13 23.45
CA GLU A 168 -28.74 22.91 23.95
C GLU A 168 -29.02 21.40 24.01
N PRO A 169 -28.65 20.72 25.11
CA PRO A 169 -28.87 19.29 25.23
C PRO A 169 -30.35 18.95 25.41
N PRO A 170 -30.90 17.96 24.70
CA PRO A 170 -32.22 17.44 24.97
C PRO A 170 -32.30 16.88 26.41
N LEU A 171 -33.51 16.91 27.01
CA LEU A 171 -33.71 16.35 28.33
C LEU A 171 -33.41 14.86 28.35
N GLY A 172 -32.58 14.40 29.28
CA GLY A 172 -32.19 13.00 29.43
C GLY A 172 -31.02 12.58 28.49
N LEU A 173 -30.42 13.52 27.74
CA LEU A 173 -29.18 13.24 27.00
C LEU A 173 -28.03 13.10 27.99
N ILE A 174 -27.35 11.98 27.98
CA ILE A 174 -26.16 11.70 28.78
C ILE A 174 -24.94 11.75 27.84
N PRO A 175 -24.11 12.81 27.86
CA PRO A 175 -22.88 12.85 27.10
C PRO A 175 -21.86 11.89 27.69
N ILE A 176 -21.12 11.19 26.82
CA ILE A 176 -20.09 10.22 27.23
C ILE A 176 -18.74 10.67 26.71
N ASP A 177 -17.69 10.40 27.48
CA ASP A 177 -16.34 10.55 27.03
C ASP A 177 -16.03 9.47 25.98
N SER A 178 -15.51 9.89 24.85
CA SER A 178 -15.34 9.06 23.66
C SER A 178 -13.88 8.78 23.38
N LEU A 179 -13.54 7.50 23.23
CA LEU A 179 -12.23 7.08 22.76
C LEU A 179 -12.33 6.73 21.28
N PHE A 180 -11.99 7.70 20.42
CA PHE A 180 -12.08 7.55 18.98
C PHE A 180 -10.92 6.73 18.39
N SER A 181 -9.77 6.67 19.11
CA SER A 181 -8.60 5.95 18.58
C SER A 181 -8.92 4.48 18.31
N PRO A 182 -8.78 4.00 17.06
CA PRO A 182 -8.95 2.59 16.76
C PRO A 182 -7.79 1.73 17.26
N VAL A 183 -6.67 2.35 17.63
CA VAL A 183 -5.48 1.68 18.11
C VAL A 183 -5.56 1.51 19.63
N LYS A 184 -5.60 0.26 20.09
CA LYS A 184 -5.70 -0.09 21.50
C LYS A 184 -4.34 -0.07 22.19
N LYS A 185 -3.33 -0.65 21.54
CA LYS A 185 -2.01 -0.82 22.14
C LYS A 185 -0.92 -0.71 21.10
N VAL A 186 0.17 -0.02 21.47
CA VAL A 186 1.39 0.04 20.68
C VAL A 186 2.56 -0.17 21.62
N SER A 187 3.38 -1.18 21.31
CA SER A 187 4.67 -1.41 21.96
C SER A 187 5.77 -1.42 20.90
N TYR A 188 6.96 -0.97 21.26
CA TYR A 188 8.14 -1.11 20.42
C TYR A 188 9.36 -1.47 21.23
N SER A 189 10.26 -2.19 20.61
CA SER A 189 11.57 -2.54 21.16
C SER A 189 12.65 -2.34 20.10
N ILE A 190 13.86 -2.05 20.54
CA ILE A 190 15.01 -1.82 19.68
C ILE A 190 16.04 -2.86 20.04
N SER A 191 16.62 -3.47 19.02
CA SER A 191 17.77 -4.36 19.14
C SER A 191 18.83 -3.99 18.09
N THR A 192 20.00 -4.58 18.18
CA THR A 192 21.06 -4.36 17.19
C THR A 192 20.80 -5.20 15.94
N ALA A 193 21.03 -4.61 14.77
CA ALA A 193 21.02 -5.27 13.48
C ALA A 193 22.44 -5.37 12.94
N ARG A 194 22.66 -6.35 12.05
CA ARG A 194 23.94 -6.56 11.37
C ARG A 194 23.77 -6.37 9.87
N GLU A 195 24.61 -5.52 9.30
CA GLU A 195 24.74 -5.38 7.86
C GLU A 195 26.18 -5.71 7.43
N GLY A 196 26.36 -6.81 6.71
CA GLY A 196 27.70 -7.26 6.32
C GLY A 196 28.60 -7.54 7.52
N LYS A 197 29.69 -6.74 7.65
CA LYS A 197 30.64 -6.79 8.78
C LYS A 197 30.34 -5.81 9.92
N ALA A 198 29.42 -4.85 9.70
CA ALA A 198 29.08 -3.82 10.68
C ALA A 198 27.92 -4.29 11.57
N LEU A 199 28.01 -4.02 12.87
CA LEU A 199 27.04 -4.40 13.91
C LEU A 199 26.33 -3.19 14.53
N ASP A 200 26.54 -1.99 13.98
CA ASP A 200 26.11 -0.72 14.59
C ASP A 200 24.77 -0.18 14.05
N TYR A 201 23.91 -1.05 13.55
CA TYR A 201 22.59 -0.67 13.06
C TYR A 201 21.50 -1.02 14.06
N ASP A 202 20.40 -0.25 14.01
CA ASP A 202 19.20 -0.51 14.80
C ASP A 202 18.24 -1.46 14.05
N LYS A 203 17.58 -2.30 14.83
CA LYS A 203 16.41 -3.07 14.44
C LYS A 203 15.24 -2.61 15.27
N LEU A 204 14.24 -2.03 14.64
CA LEU A 204 12.98 -1.64 15.27
C LEU A 204 11.98 -2.78 15.14
N ILE A 205 11.43 -3.22 16.27
CA ILE A 205 10.32 -4.16 16.35
C ILE A 205 9.16 -3.41 16.96
N MET A 206 8.05 -3.29 16.21
CA MET A 206 6.84 -2.61 16.66
C MET A 206 5.66 -3.59 16.65
N GLU A 207 4.88 -3.60 17.73
CA GLU A 207 3.68 -4.41 17.86
C GLU A 207 2.49 -3.46 18.04
N VAL A 208 1.49 -3.61 17.19
CA VAL A 208 0.30 -2.76 17.13
C VAL A 208 -0.94 -3.62 17.23
N GLU A 209 -1.85 -3.23 18.12
CA GLU A 209 -3.15 -3.87 18.31
C GLU A 209 -4.26 -2.84 18.08
N THR A 210 -5.25 -3.17 17.26
CA THR A 210 -6.39 -2.32 16.93
C THR A 210 -7.70 -2.93 17.43
N ASN A 211 -8.78 -2.18 17.31
CA ASN A 211 -10.13 -2.67 17.61
C ASN A 211 -10.80 -3.40 16.43
N GLY A 212 -10.08 -3.57 15.29
CA GLY A 212 -10.59 -4.19 14.07
C GLY A 212 -11.23 -3.23 13.06
N SER A 213 -11.49 -1.96 13.43
CA SER A 213 -12.07 -0.98 12.49
C SER A 213 -11.08 -0.57 11.39
N ILE A 214 -9.80 -0.71 11.67
CA ILE A 214 -8.68 -0.52 10.74
C ILE A 214 -7.70 -1.67 10.92
N SER A 215 -7.07 -2.13 9.85
CA SER A 215 -6.00 -3.11 9.97
C SER A 215 -4.78 -2.49 10.67
N ALA A 216 -4.05 -3.29 11.44
CA ALA A 216 -2.88 -2.79 12.16
C ALA A 216 -1.77 -2.31 11.19
N GLU A 217 -1.67 -2.91 10.01
CA GLU A 217 -0.76 -2.49 8.93
C GLU A 217 -1.14 -1.11 8.38
N ASP A 218 -2.43 -0.92 8.02
CA ASP A 218 -2.92 0.36 7.50
C ASP A 218 -2.78 1.49 8.54
N ALA A 219 -3.02 1.19 9.81
CA ALA A 219 -2.84 2.15 10.89
C ALA A 219 -1.40 2.68 10.94
N VAL A 220 -0.40 1.80 10.78
CA VAL A 220 1.01 2.19 10.73
C VAL A 220 1.30 2.99 9.46
N ALA A 221 0.76 2.59 8.30
CA ALA A 221 0.93 3.30 7.05
C ALA A 221 0.37 4.75 7.13
N TYR A 222 -0.84 4.91 7.69
CA TYR A 222 -1.43 6.24 7.92
C TYR A 222 -0.62 7.06 8.91
N SER A 223 -0.12 6.44 9.99
CA SER A 223 0.71 7.16 10.97
C SER A 223 2.01 7.67 10.36
N ALA A 224 2.66 6.86 9.51
CA ALA A 224 3.86 7.23 8.79
C ALA A 224 3.58 8.37 7.80
N ARG A 225 2.44 8.32 7.08
CA ARG A 225 2.04 9.38 6.17
C ARG A 225 1.74 10.69 6.87
N ILE A 226 1.03 10.66 8.02
CA ILE A 226 0.78 11.83 8.85
C ILE A 226 2.10 12.44 9.31
N PHE A 227 3.06 11.60 9.76
CA PHE A 227 4.36 12.06 10.21
C PHE A 227 5.15 12.73 9.08
N GLN A 228 5.18 12.12 7.92
CA GLN A 228 5.82 12.67 6.72
C GLN A 228 5.24 14.03 6.34
N ASP A 229 3.90 14.14 6.35
CA ASP A 229 3.19 15.38 6.01
C ASP A 229 3.52 16.51 6.99
N GLN A 230 3.53 16.20 8.28
CA GLN A 230 3.89 17.18 9.33
C GLN A 230 5.36 17.60 9.27
N LEU A 231 6.27 16.73 8.84
CA LEU A 231 7.67 17.06 8.64
C LEU A 231 7.90 17.90 7.39
N GLY A 232 7.02 17.82 6.40
CA GLY A 232 7.13 18.54 5.13
C GLY A 232 7.28 20.06 5.32
N MET A 233 6.63 20.65 6.35
CA MET A 233 6.73 22.09 6.64
C MET A 233 8.14 22.53 7.06
N PHE A 234 8.98 21.63 7.53
CA PHE A 234 10.37 21.90 7.94
C PHE A 234 11.36 21.81 6.79
N VAL A 235 10.94 21.25 5.65
CA VAL A 235 11.75 21.19 4.43
C VAL A 235 11.58 22.51 3.68
N ASN A 236 12.63 23.35 3.67
CA ASN A 236 12.62 24.69 3.09
C ASN A 236 13.39 24.79 1.76
N PHE A 237 13.68 23.67 1.14
CA PHE A 237 14.37 23.58 -0.15
C PHE A 237 13.59 22.66 -1.09
N ASP A 238 13.69 22.95 -2.38
CA ASP A 238 13.14 22.06 -3.40
C ASP A 238 14.01 20.81 -3.50
N GLU A 239 13.38 19.65 -3.32
CA GLU A 239 14.08 18.41 -3.63
C GLU A 239 14.43 18.42 -5.13
N PRO A 240 15.71 18.19 -5.49
CA PRO A 240 16.04 18.02 -6.89
C PRO A 240 15.15 16.87 -7.37
N GLN A 241 14.27 17.18 -8.33
CA GLN A 241 13.52 16.15 -8.99
C GLN A 241 14.55 15.14 -9.45
N GLU A 242 14.55 13.94 -8.89
CA GLU A 242 15.17 12.85 -9.56
C GLU A 242 14.54 12.88 -10.94
N VAL A 243 15.29 13.38 -11.91
CA VAL A 243 15.03 12.98 -13.27
C VAL A 243 15.09 11.47 -13.15
N ILE A 244 13.91 10.85 -13.02
CA ILE A 244 13.75 9.45 -13.34
C ILE A 244 14.24 9.48 -14.80
N VAL A 245 15.53 9.27 -14.99
CA VAL A 245 16.01 8.73 -16.23
C VAL A 245 15.24 7.42 -16.24
N ARG A 246 14.03 7.48 -16.82
CA ARG A 246 13.43 6.27 -17.35
C ARG A 246 14.58 5.74 -18.16
N GLU A 247 15.23 4.71 -17.66
CA GLU A 247 16.08 3.91 -18.51
C GLU A 247 15.22 3.75 -19.74
N ALA A 248 15.65 4.42 -20.82
CA ALA A 248 14.94 4.34 -22.09
C ALA A 248 14.70 2.85 -22.26
N PRO A 249 13.46 2.38 -22.44
CA PRO A 249 13.10 0.96 -22.35
C PRO A 249 14.25 0.24 -23.00
N SER A 250 14.96 -0.59 -22.22
CA SER A 250 16.26 -1.19 -22.58
C SER A 250 16.12 -1.57 -24.04
N GLU A 251 16.86 -0.88 -24.91
CA GLU A 251 16.73 -1.08 -26.38
C GLU A 251 16.68 -2.58 -26.52
N PRO A 252 15.64 -3.16 -27.10
CA PRO A 252 15.47 -4.59 -27.12
C PRO A 252 16.81 -5.16 -27.56
N GLU A 253 17.44 -6.02 -26.74
CA GLU A 253 18.77 -6.55 -27.02
C GLU A 253 18.67 -7.37 -28.30
N PHE A 254 18.66 -6.66 -29.42
CA PHE A 254 18.76 -7.30 -30.73
C PHE A 254 20.08 -8.04 -30.76
N ASN A 255 20.05 -9.29 -31.17
CA ASN A 255 21.28 -10.01 -31.46
C ASN A 255 22.14 -9.12 -32.37
N LYS A 256 23.33 -8.75 -31.91
CA LYS A 256 24.24 -7.83 -32.62
C LYS A 256 24.43 -8.23 -34.10
N ASN A 257 24.34 -9.51 -34.38
CA ASN A 257 24.42 -10.05 -35.74
C ASN A 257 23.28 -9.59 -36.65
N LEU A 258 22.09 -9.24 -36.12
CA LEU A 258 20.96 -8.77 -36.93
C LEU A 258 21.19 -7.37 -37.51
N LEU A 259 21.98 -6.54 -36.83
CA LEU A 259 22.29 -5.16 -37.23
C LEU A 259 23.45 -5.07 -38.26
N ARG A 260 24.14 -6.19 -38.53
CA ARG A 260 25.20 -6.24 -39.52
C ARG A 260 24.62 -6.20 -40.91
N LYS A 261 25.40 -5.63 -41.86
CA LYS A 261 25.01 -5.57 -43.28
C LYS A 261 25.18 -6.92 -43.95
N VAL A 262 24.30 -7.21 -44.88
CA VAL A 262 24.37 -8.45 -45.68
C VAL A 262 25.67 -8.50 -46.53
N ASP A 263 26.25 -7.34 -46.86
CA ASP A 263 27.51 -7.25 -47.59
C ASP A 263 28.72 -7.81 -46.82
N GLU A 264 28.61 -7.98 -45.50
CA GLU A 264 29.65 -8.57 -44.66
C GLU A 264 29.58 -10.12 -44.61
N LEU A 265 28.56 -10.69 -45.19
CA LEU A 265 28.41 -12.14 -45.26
C LEU A 265 29.28 -12.67 -46.40
N GLU A 266 30.04 -13.73 -46.14
CA GLU A 266 30.84 -14.43 -47.17
C GLU A 266 29.94 -15.21 -48.13
N LEU A 267 29.16 -14.46 -48.93
CA LEU A 267 28.25 -15.03 -49.91
C LEU A 267 28.83 -14.91 -51.34
N SER A 268 28.42 -15.81 -52.25
CA SER A 268 28.78 -15.70 -53.65
C SER A 268 28.22 -14.41 -54.25
N VAL A 269 28.93 -13.83 -55.22
CA VAL A 269 28.53 -12.59 -55.93
C VAL A 269 27.10 -12.67 -56.48
N ARG A 270 26.67 -13.87 -56.86
CA ARG A 270 25.33 -14.10 -57.37
C ARG A 270 24.29 -14.01 -56.28
N SER A 271 24.52 -14.62 -55.14
CA SER A 271 23.63 -14.57 -53.97
C SER A 271 23.51 -13.14 -53.43
N MET A 272 24.65 -12.43 -53.35
CA MET A 272 24.71 -11.03 -52.91
C MET A 272 23.89 -10.10 -53.83
N ASN A 273 24.05 -10.23 -55.15
CA ASN A 273 23.31 -9.40 -56.10
C ASN A 273 21.82 -9.63 -56.04
N CYS A 274 21.38 -10.87 -55.77
CA CYS A 274 19.95 -11.18 -55.58
C CYS A 274 19.36 -10.50 -54.32
N LEU A 275 20.11 -10.50 -53.22
CA LEU A 275 19.67 -9.83 -51.96
C LEU A 275 19.60 -8.30 -52.13
N LYS A 276 20.56 -7.70 -52.83
CA LYS A 276 20.55 -6.25 -53.13
C LYS A 276 19.36 -5.85 -54.03
N ASN A 277 19.04 -6.68 -55.01
CA ASN A 277 17.88 -6.42 -55.87
C ASN A 277 16.54 -6.50 -55.15
N ASP A 278 16.47 -7.24 -54.04
CA ASP A 278 15.28 -7.37 -53.20
C ASP A 278 15.29 -6.38 -52.02
N ASN A 279 16.20 -5.37 -52.04
CA ASN A 279 16.37 -4.33 -51.01
C ASN A 279 16.64 -4.86 -49.63
N ILE A 280 17.23 -6.03 -49.48
CA ILE A 280 17.63 -6.61 -48.20
C ILE A 280 19.00 -6.06 -47.83
N ILE A 281 19.08 -5.18 -46.86
CA ILE A 281 20.31 -4.46 -46.45
C ILE A 281 20.92 -5.07 -45.20
N TYR A 282 20.10 -5.41 -44.23
CA TYR A 282 20.55 -5.95 -42.93
C TYR A 282 20.23 -7.44 -42.80
N ILE A 283 21.02 -8.15 -41.99
CA ILE A 283 20.75 -9.57 -41.68
C ILE A 283 19.40 -9.77 -41.08
N GLY A 284 18.92 -8.79 -40.26
CA GLY A 284 17.56 -8.83 -39.69
C GLY A 284 16.43 -8.82 -40.73
N ASP A 285 16.63 -8.10 -41.86
CA ASP A 285 15.67 -8.13 -42.98
C ASP A 285 15.67 -9.50 -43.66
N LEU A 286 16.84 -10.12 -43.76
CA LEU A 286 17.00 -11.43 -44.39
C LEU A 286 16.36 -12.56 -43.61
N VAL A 287 16.53 -12.57 -42.26
CA VAL A 287 15.99 -13.65 -41.41
C VAL A 287 14.45 -13.61 -41.26
N GLN A 288 13.83 -12.47 -41.50
CA GLN A 288 12.37 -12.36 -41.53
C GLN A 288 11.75 -12.95 -42.79
N LYS A 289 12.50 -13.07 -43.87
CA LYS A 289 12.03 -13.68 -45.12
C LYS A 289 11.90 -15.20 -44.94
N SER A 290 10.79 -15.72 -45.41
CA SER A 290 10.60 -17.18 -45.49
C SER A 290 11.36 -17.79 -46.67
N GLU A 291 11.70 -19.08 -46.58
CA GLU A 291 12.33 -19.80 -47.70
C GLU A 291 11.52 -19.71 -48.99
N GLY A 292 10.18 -19.74 -48.89
CA GLY A 292 9.28 -19.63 -50.04
C GLY A 292 9.33 -18.25 -50.71
N GLU A 293 9.51 -17.18 -49.94
CA GLU A 293 9.67 -15.81 -50.45
C GLU A 293 11.01 -15.65 -51.14
N MET A 294 12.10 -16.17 -50.55
CA MET A 294 13.42 -16.13 -51.11
C MET A 294 13.50 -16.87 -52.49
N LEU A 295 12.78 -17.99 -52.63
CA LEU A 295 12.74 -18.73 -53.90
C LEU A 295 11.89 -18.05 -55.00
N ARG A 296 11.05 -17.06 -54.65
CA ARG A 296 10.30 -16.23 -55.60
C ARG A 296 11.10 -15.10 -56.19
N THR A 297 12.23 -14.72 -55.57
CA THR A 297 13.10 -13.68 -56.05
C THR A 297 13.74 -14.09 -57.39
N PRO A 298 13.71 -13.24 -58.40
CA PRO A 298 14.26 -13.56 -59.76
C PRO A 298 15.75 -13.91 -59.66
N ASN A 299 16.15 -14.95 -60.40
CA ASN A 299 17.56 -15.44 -60.44
C ASN A 299 18.10 -16.05 -59.13
N PHE A 300 17.24 -16.25 -58.09
CA PHE A 300 17.60 -16.91 -56.84
C PHE A 300 17.32 -18.42 -56.90
N GLY A 301 18.34 -19.24 -56.67
CA GLY A 301 18.24 -20.68 -56.79
C GLY A 301 18.46 -21.44 -55.48
N ARG A 302 18.12 -22.75 -55.45
CA ARG A 302 18.28 -23.63 -54.27
C ARG A 302 19.71 -23.65 -53.75
N LYS A 303 20.73 -23.49 -54.62
CA LYS A 303 22.14 -23.45 -54.19
C LYS A 303 22.42 -22.19 -53.35
N SER A 304 21.95 -21.01 -53.80
CA SER A 304 22.09 -19.75 -53.05
C SER A 304 21.29 -19.80 -51.73
N LEU A 305 20.16 -20.47 -51.71
CA LEU A 305 19.40 -20.66 -50.46
C LEU A 305 20.16 -21.47 -49.43
N ASN A 306 20.78 -22.56 -49.86
CA ASN A 306 21.58 -23.41 -48.94
C ASN A 306 22.82 -22.69 -48.43
N GLU A 307 23.54 -21.93 -49.30
CA GLU A 307 24.66 -21.08 -48.92
C GLU A 307 24.27 -20.06 -47.81
N ILE A 308 23.14 -19.36 -47.97
CA ILE A 308 22.64 -18.41 -46.98
C ILE A 308 22.26 -19.13 -45.67
N LYS A 309 21.63 -20.29 -45.74
CA LYS A 309 21.28 -21.08 -44.56
C LYS A 309 22.52 -21.53 -43.77
N GLU A 310 23.55 -21.97 -44.44
CA GLU A 310 24.83 -22.35 -43.82
C GLU A 310 25.45 -21.16 -43.07
N VAL A 311 25.53 -20.00 -43.72
CA VAL A 311 26.07 -18.79 -43.08
C VAL A 311 25.23 -18.31 -41.93
N LEU A 312 23.89 -18.28 -42.04
CA LEU A 312 23.00 -17.92 -40.93
C LEU A 312 23.10 -18.89 -39.76
N ASN A 313 23.24 -20.20 -40.02
CA ASN A 313 23.41 -21.21 -38.96
C ASN A 313 24.69 -21.01 -38.16
N THR A 314 25.78 -20.55 -38.74
CA THR A 314 27.03 -20.22 -38.02
C THR A 314 26.82 -19.08 -37.02
N MET A 315 25.82 -18.22 -37.27
CA MET A 315 25.44 -17.10 -36.41
C MET A 315 24.26 -17.42 -35.47
N SER A 316 23.82 -18.69 -35.44
CA SER A 316 22.62 -19.14 -34.70
C SER A 316 21.33 -18.45 -35.15
N LEU A 317 21.22 -18.13 -36.44
CA LEU A 317 20.07 -17.51 -37.09
C LEU A 317 19.45 -18.44 -38.14
N TYR A 318 18.19 -18.28 -38.45
CA TYR A 318 17.48 -19.05 -39.48
C TYR A 318 16.43 -18.19 -40.19
N LEU A 319 16.06 -18.58 -41.41
CA LEU A 319 15.03 -17.89 -42.19
C LEU A 319 13.64 -18.13 -41.62
N GLY A 320 12.77 -17.09 -41.64
CA GLY A 320 11.43 -17.13 -41.10
C GLY A 320 11.36 -16.83 -39.58
N MET A 321 12.41 -16.20 -39.01
CA MET A 321 12.36 -15.73 -37.62
C MET A 321 11.45 -14.52 -37.50
N GLU A 322 10.55 -14.52 -36.52
CA GLU A 322 9.78 -13.34 -36.14
C GLU A 322 10.64 -12.50 -35.16
N ILE A 323 11.00 -11.31 -35.59
CA ILE A 323 11.74 -10.35 -34.75
C ILE A 323 10.76 -9.25 -34.36
N PRO A 324 10.33 -9.17 -33.08
CA PRO A 324 9.45 -8.11 -32.63
C PRO A 324 10.12 -6.73 -32.78
N ASN A 325 9.39 -5.74 -33.27
CA ASN A 325 9.85 -4.36 -33.48
C ASN A 325 11.03 -4.19 -34.46
N TRP A 326 11.11 -5.03 -35.48
CA TRP A 326 12.07 -4.85 -36.59
C TRP A 326 11.39 -4.17 -37.80
N PRO A 327 12.06 -3.22 -38.52
CA PRO A 327 13.33 -2.58 -38.19
C PRO A 327 13.20 -1.52 -37.09
N PRO A 328 14.20 -1.34 -36.21
CA PRO A 328 14.19 -0.24 -35.25
C PRO A 328 14.32 1.11 -35.94
N ASP A 329 13.66 2.15 -35.39
CA ASP A 329 13.66 3.51 -35.99
C ASP A 329 15.07 4.11 -36.20
N ASN A 330 16.05 3.66 -35.44
CA ASN A 330 17.44 4.13 -35.43
C ASN A 330 18.45 3.10 -35.94
N ILE A 331 18.03 2.17 -36.82
CA ILE A 331 18.86 1.05 -37.33
C ILE A 331 20.21 1.51 -37.92
N ALA A 332 20.24 2.65 -38.62
CA ALA A 332 21.46 3.19 -39.23
C ALA A 332 22.49 3.66 -38.19
N GLU A 333 22.03 4.24 -37.07
CA GLU A 333 22.90 4.67 -35.98
C GLU A 333 23.45 3.48 -35.20
N LEU A 334 22.60 2.47 -34.96
CA LEU A 334 22.95 1.24 -34.24
C LEU A 334 23.98 0.43 -35.04
N SER A 335 23.79 0.30 -36.35
CA SER A 335 24.76 -0.37 -37.25
C SER A 335 26.11 0.34 -37.26
N LYS A 336 26.13 1.70 -37.33
CA LYS A 336 27.35 2.49 -37.32
C LYS A 336 28.11 2.37 -36.00
N LYS A 337 27.43 2.40 -34.87
CA LYS A 337 28.05 2.16 -33.55
C LYS A 337 28.66 0.76 -33.44
N LEU A 338 28.05 -0.21 -34.11
CA LEU A 338 28.58 -1.59 -34.14
C LEU A 338 29.86 -1.68 -35.01
N GLU A 339 29.89 -0.97 -36.17
CA GLU A 339 31.09 -0.88 -37.06
C GLU A 339 32.26 -0.18 -36.34
N GLU A 340 32.02 0.82 -35.48
CA GLU A 340 33.05 1.54 -34.72
C GLU A 340 33.57 0.74 -33.49
N ALA A 341 32.86 -0.30 -33.06
CA ALA A 341 33.19 -1.12 -31.89
C ALA A 341 33.94 -2.44 -32.22
N ILE A 342 34.12 -2.75 -33.52
CA ILE A 342 34.87 -3.89 -34.07
C ILE A 342 36.24 -3.39 -34.58
#